data_461c72dac131f778c5d0909c20af8230
#
_entry.id   461c72dac131f778c5d0909c20af8230
#
_cell.length_a   1.000
_cell.length_b   1.000
_cell.length_c   1.000
_cell.angle_alpha   90.00
_cell.angle_beta   90.00
_cell.angle_gamma   90.00
#
_symmetry.space_group_name_H-M   'P 1'
#
loop_
_entity.id
_entity.type
_entity.pdbx_description
1 polymer ?
#
loop_
_entity_poly.entity_id
_entity_poly.type
_entity_poly.pdbx_seq_one_letter_code
_entity_poly.pdbx_strand_id
1 'polypeptide(L)'
;MCQQVTTLSAEIAVRGSAGGRRLRARLLTGVARPASARIEAVAPFGAPLFIFVARGNDATLLLPRDDRVLEHGRPEAVLEAVAGVPLDPIQLRSTLTGCAIAPDLEGARQIGDDWRVMPDGPTHVYLRRDPHVAPWRLVATIHSPGTSGEGEWRAEYRDFQDGLPRTILLASVDRKRFDLRLALSQVDINTTLGPDVFTVQIPRSADRITLDELKDARAGVRKN
;
A
#
# COMPACT_ATOMS: atom_id res chain seq x y z
N MET A 1 5.55 -0.88 -19.96
CA MET A 1 4.31 -1.47 -19.38
C MET A 1 3.89 -0.77 -18.10
N CYS A 2 4.76 -0.57 -17.13
CA CYS A 2 4.45 0.07 -15.85
C CYS A 2 3.80 1.45 -15.92
N GLN A 3 4.28 2.34 -16.78
CA GLN A 3 3.74 3.70 -16.95
C GLN A 3 2.33 3.74 -17.55
N GLN A 4 1.90 2.64 -18.16
CA GLN A 4 0.59 2.52 -18.78
C GLN A 4 -0.50 2.05 -17.81
N VAL A 5 -0.13 1.67 -16.57
CA VAL A 5 -1.12 1.28 -15.56
C VAL A 5 -1.77 2.52 -14.96
N THR A 6 -2.99 2.79 -15.38
CA THR A 6 -3.81 3.90 -14.88
C THR A 6 -4.66 3.49 -13.68
N THR A 7 -5.16 2.26 -13.70
CA THR A 7 -5.94 1.66 -12.61
C THR A 7 -5.44 0.25 -12.34
N LEU A 8 -5.58 -0.20 -11.11
CA LEU A 8 -5.39 -1.59 -10.70
C LEU A 8 -6.47 -1.93 -9.68
N SER A 9 -7.12 -3.07 -9.85
CA SER A 9 -7.90 -3.74 -8.81
C SER A 9 -7.31 -5.10 -8.50
N ALA A 10 -7.35 -5.50 -7.23
CA ALA A 10 -6.82 -6.79 -6.80
C ALA A 10 -7.46 -7.25 -5.50
N GLU A 11 -7.50 -8.57 -5.33
CA GLU A 11 -7.65 -9.20 -4.03
C GLU A 11 -6.26 -9.45 -3.44
N ILE A 12 -6.03 -9.04 -2.20
CA ILE A 12 -4.73 -9.16 -1.54
C ILE A 12 -4.87 -9.98 -0.27
N ALA A 13 -4.20 -11.12 -0.23
CA ALA A 13 -4.02 -11.87 1.02
C ALA A 13 -2.79 -11.33 1.76
N VAL A 14 -3.01 -10.76 2.95
CA VAL A 14 -1.97 -10.20 3.82
C VAL A 14 -1.64 -11.16 4.94
N ARG A 15 -0.34 -11.42 5.15
CA ARG A 15 0.18 -12.21 6.28
C ARG A 15 1.45 -11.58 6.82
N GLY A 16 1.65 -11.67 8.14
CA GLY A 16 2.86 -11.16 8.78
C GLY A 16 2.60 -10.56 10.15
N SER A 17 3.22 -9.44 10.41
CA SER A 17 3.04 -8.68 11.65
C SER A 17 3.02 -7.18 11.39
N ALA A 18 2.21 -6.44 12.16
CA ALA A 18 2.21 -5.00 12.19
C ALA A 18 1.92 -4.51 13.61
N GLY A 19 2.72 -3.54 14.09
CA GLY A 19 2.61 -3.02 15.46
C GLY A 19 2.78 -4.10 16.54
N GLY A 20 3.65 -5.10 16.29
CA GLY A 20 3.92 -6.22 17.22
C GLY A 20 2.84 -7.30 17.24
N ARG A 21 1.85 -7.25 16.36
CA ARG A 21 0.74 -8.22 16.29
C ARG A 21 0.80 -9.03 15.02
N ARG A 22 0.46 -10.31 15.10
CA ARG A 22 0.25 -11.14 13.91
C ARG A 22 -0.96 -10.59 13.13
N LEU A 23 -0.75 -10.41 11.83
CA LEU A 23 -1.76 -9.95 10.89
C LEU A 23 -2.06 -11.04 9.87
N ARG A 24 -3.33 -11.33 9.70
CA ARG A 24 -3.85 -12.12 8.60
C ARG A 24 -5.15 -11.47 8.15
N ALA A 25 -5.15 -10.94 6.94
CA ALA A 25 -6.29 -10.24 6.38
C ALA A 25 -6.45 -10.58 4.90
N ARG A 26 -7.65 -10.35 4.39
CA ARG A 26 -7.98 -10.34 2.96
C ARG A 26 -8.51 -8.96 2.64
N LEU A 27 -7.92 -8.34 1.65
CA LEU A 27 -8.26 -6.99 1.23
C LEU A 27 -8.79 -7.01 -0.20
N LEU A 28 -9.84 -6.26 -0.46
CA LEU A 28 -10.23 -5.84 -1.80
C LEU A 28 -9.64 -4.46 -2.00
N THR A 29 -8.90 -4.27 -3.08
CA THR A 29 -8.15 -3.03 -3.30
C THR A 29 -8.38 -2.51 -4.70
N GLY A 30 -8.62 -1.21 -4.81
CA GLY A 30 -8.64 -0.46 -6.05
C GLY A 30 -7.73 0.77 -5.93
N VAL A 31 -6.89 1.01 -6.93
CA VAL A 31 -6.09 2.22 -7.03
C VAL A 31 -6.19 2.83 -8.42
N ALA A 32 -6.17 4.16 -8.51
CA ALA A 32 -6.26 4.88 -9.77
C ALA A 32 -5.39 6.14 -9.76
N ARG A 33 -4.94 6.53 -10.96
CA ARG A 33 -4.31 7.83 -11.17
C ARG A 33 -5.34 8.97 -11.00
N PRO A 34 -4.89 10.17 -10.58
CA PRO A 34 -3.52 10.47 -10.17
C PRO A 34 -3.19 9.92 -8.76
N ALA A 35 -4.11 9.95 -7.81
CA ALA A 35 -3.90 9.61 -6.41
C ALA A 35 -5.22 9.18 -5.75
N SER A 36 -5.82 8.09 -6.22
CA SER A 36 -7.03 7.52 -5.62
C SER A 36 -6.77 6.10 -5.15
N ALA A 37 -7.31 5.76 -3.99
CA ALA A 37 -7.20 4.43 -3.41
C ALA A 37 -8.47 4.03 -2.66
N ARG A 38 -8.83 2.74 -2.74
CA ARG A 38 -9.81 2.08 -1.88
C ARG A 38 -9.19 0.80 -1.35
N ILE A 39 -9.32 0.57 -0.06
CA ILE A 39 -8.97 -0.69 0.59
C ILE A 39 -10.14 -1.10 1.47
N GLU A 40 -10.62 -2.32 1.27
CA GLU A 40 -11.67 -2.91 2.09
C GLU A 40 -11.16 -4.18 2.73
N ALA A 41 -11.11 -4.21 4.06
CA ALA A 41 -10.68 -5.39 4.79
C ALA A 41 -11.88 -6.33 4.98
N VAL A 42 -11.86 -7.43 4.23
CA VAL A 42 -12.93 -8.41 4.20
C VAL A 42 -12.93 -9.24 5.48
N ALA A 43 -14.07 -9.34 6.12
CA ALA A 43 -14.26 -10.25 7.24
C ALA A 43 -14.81 -11.60 6.75
N PRO A 44 -14.58 -12.70 7.48
CA PRO A 44 -15.18 -14.00 7.14
C PRO A 44 -16.71 -13.99 7.10
N PHE A 45 -17.32 -13.17 7.95
CA PHE A 45 -18.77 -12.99 8.03
C PHE A 45 -19.15 -11.55 8.37
N GLY A 46 -20.27 -11.08 7.82
CA GLY A 46 -20.85 -9.77 8.08
C GLY A 46 -20.13 -8.61 7.40
N ALA A 47 -20.22 -7.43 7.97
CA ALA A 47 -19.67 -6.22 7.43
C ALA A 47 -18.12 -6.25 7.42
N PRO A 48 -17.46 -5.50 6.50
CA PRO A 48 -16.02 -5.33 6.49
C PRO A 48 -15.47 -4.87 7.85
N LEU A 49 -14.19 -5.17 8.10
CA LEU A 49 -13.50 -4.68 9.30
C LEU A 49 -13.26 -3.16 9.19
N PHE A 50 -12.87 -2.72 8.01
CA PHE A 50 -12.78 -1.31 7.67
C PHE A 50 -12.91 -1.11 6.16
N ILE A 51 -13.30 0.11 5.78
CA ILE A 51 -13.27 0.63 4.43
C ILE A 51 -12.47 1.92 4.46
N PHE A 52 -11.33 1.92 3.79
CA PHE A 52 -10.48 3.09 3.59
C PHE A 52 -10.67 3.58 2.16
N VAL A 53 -10.94 4.86 1.99
CA VAL A 53 -10.94 5.54 0.69
C VAL A 53 -10.09 6.79 0.77
N ALA A 54 -9.35 7.09 -0.30
CA ALA A 54 -8.54 8.29 -0.36
C ALA A 54 -8.55 8.89 -1.76
N ARG A 55 -8.51 10.23 -1.83
CA ARG A 55 -8.34 11.02 -3.06
C ARG A 55 -7.36 12.15 -2.79
N GLY A 56 -6.24 12.16 -3.50
CA GLY A 56 -5.16 13.12 -3.22
C GLY A 56 -4.70 12.98 -1.77
N ASN A 57 -4.81 14.06 -1.04
CA ASN A 57 -4.36 14.18 0.36
C ASN A 57 -5.50 14.01 1.39
N ASP A 58 -6.68 13.61 0.95
CA ASP A 58 -7.84 13.43 1.83
C ASP A 58 -8.26 11.97 1.89
N ALA A 59 -8.49 11.45 3.07
CA ALA A 59 -8.94 10.09 3.31
C ALA A 59 -10.10 10.01 4.28
N THR A 60 -10.98 9.06 4.01
CA THR A 60 -12.06 8.63 4.90
C THR A 60 -11.86 7.17 5.28
N LEU A 61 -11.98 6.87 6.55
CA LEU A 61 -11.97 5.51 7.12
C LEU A 61 -13.32 5.25 7.78
N LEU A 62 -14.06 4.29 7.25
CA LEU A 62 -15.28 3.78 7.88
C LEU A 62 -14.96 2.46 8.61
N LEU A 63 -15.43 2.35 9.83
CA LEU A 63 -15.36 1.16 10.68
C LEU A 63 -16.80 0.62 10.88
N PRO A 64 -17.33 -0.18 9.93
CA PRO A 64 -18.77 -0.49 9.89
C PRO A 64 -19.25 -1.30 11.11
N ARG A 65 -18.36 -2.04 11.76
CA ARG A 65 -18.70 -2.87 12.94
C ARG A 65 -18.79 -2.07 14.21
N ASP A 66 -18.09 -0.95 14.26
CA ASP A 66 -18.02 -0.08 15.43
C ASP A 66 -18.95 1.12 15.28
N ASP A 67 -19.64 1.23 14.12
CA ASP A 67 -20.43 2.39 13.68
C ASP A 67 -19.68 3.71 13.84
N ARG A 68 -18.40 3.73 13.40
CA ARG A 68 -17.48 4.87 13.55
C ARG A 68 -16.88 5.28 12.20
N VAL A 69 -16.60 6.57 12.06
CA VAL A 69 -15.99 7.13 10.84
C VAL A 69 -14.95 8.18 11.19
N LEU A 70 -13.81 8.15 10.48
CA LEU A 70 -12.83 9.22 10.46
C LEU A 70 -12.90 9.86 9.07
N GLU A 71 -13.14 11.16 9.02
CA GLU A 71 -13.18 11.96 7.79
C GLU A 71 -12.00 12.94 7.76
N HIS A 72 -11.58 13.32 6.56
CA HIS A 72 -10.56 14.35 6.34
C HIS A 72 -9.20 14.06 7.00
N GLY A 73 -8.81 12.79 7.00
CA GLY A 73 -7.49 12.40 7.48
C GLY A 73 -6.44 12.41 6.36
N ARG A 74 -5.16 12.59 6.72
CA ARG A 74 -4.07 12.35 5.77
C ARG A 74 -3.97 10.85 5.47
N PRO A 75 -3.97 10.44 4.18
CA PRO A 75 -4.05 9.03 3.80
C PRO A 75 -3.00 8.13 4.46
N GLU A 76 -1.74 8.56 4.48
CA GLU A 76 -0.64 7.81 5.08
C GLU A 76 -0.82 7.63 6.59
N ALA A 77 -1.27 8.68 7.29
CA ALA A 77 -1.47 8.65 8.73
C ALA A 77 -2.67 7.75 9.12
N VAL A 78 -3.75 7.79 8.33
CA VAL A 78 -4.94 6.95 8.53
C VAL A 78 -4.60 5.49 8.25
N LEU A 79 -3.88 5.21 7.15
CA LEU A 79 -3.49 3.86 6.79
C LEU A 79 -2.47 3.28 7.78
N GLU A 80 -1.55 4.10 8.29
CA GLU A 80 -0.66 3.69 9.39
C GLU A 80 -1.45 3.36 10.66
N ALA A 81 -2.42 4.19 11.02
CA ALA A 81 -3.25 3.96 12.18
C ALA A 81 -4.09 2.70 12.06
N VAL A 82 -4.63 2.34 10.90
CA VAL A 82 -5.49 1.17 10.73
C VAL A 82 -4.77 -0.10 10.29
N ALA A 83 -3.71 0.01 9.49
CA ALA A 83 -2.99 -1.14 8.93
C ALA A 83 -1.53 -1.25 9.41
N GLY A 84 -0.99 -0.20 10.02
CA GLY A 84 0.39 -0.16 10.50
C GLY A 84 1.41 0.17 9.43
N VAL A 85 0.99 0.60 8.24
CA VAL A 85 1.86 0.90 7.10
C VAL A 85 1.55 2.30 6.58
N PRO A 86 2.51 3.26 6.61
CA PRO A 86 2.30 4.63 6.17
C PRO A 86 2.45 4.75 4.65
N LEU A 87 1.39 4.51 3.90
CA LEU A 87 1.37 4.66 2.45
C LEU A 87 0.30 5.65 2.02
N ASP A 88 0.69 6.63 1.21
CA ASP A 88 -0.25 7.46 0.48
C ASP A 88 -0.78 6.71 -0.78
N PRO A 89 -1.81 7.23 -1.47
CA PRO A 89 -2.37 6.55 -2.64
C PRO A 89 -1.39 6.36 -3.80
N ILE A 90 -0.42 7.26 -3.98
CA ILE A 90 0.61 7.16 -5.03
C ILE A 90 1.60 6.06 -4.68
N GLN A 91 2.09 6.06 -3.44
CA GLN A 91 2.99 5.02 -2.91
C GLN A 91 2.32 3.65 -2.91
N LEU A 92 1.03 3.59 -2.51
CA LEU A 92 0.26 2.35 -2.55
C LEU A 92 0.16 1.79 -3.97
N ARG A 93 -0.17 2.63 -4.96
CA ARG A 93 -0.22 2.22 -6.35
C ARG A 93 1.14 1.78 -6.86
N SER A 94 2.21 2.54 -6.63
CA SER A 94 3.57 2.18 -7.06
C SER A 94 4.04 0.89 -6.41
N THR A 95 3.73 0.68 -5.13
CA THR A 95 4.04 -0.56 -4.42
C THR A 95 3.28 -1.76 -5.00
N LEU A 96 1.97 -1.64 -5.22
CA LEU A 96 1.16 -2.76 -5.72
C LEU A 96 1.48 -3.12 -7.19
N THR A 97 1.85 -2.14 -7.99
CA THR A 97 2.19 -2.38 -9.40
C THR A 97 3.66 -2.76 -9.59
N GLY A 98 4.51 -2.54 -8.60
CA GLY A 98 5.96 -2.65 -8.77
C GLY A 98 6.49 -1.61 -9.76
N CYS A 99 5.81 -0.48 -9.89
CA CYS A 99 6.15 0.57 -10.84
C CYS A 99 6.85 1.71 -10.13
N ALA A 100 8.15 1.81 -10.29
CA ALA A 100 8.86 3.04 -9.95
C ALA A 100 8.30 4.23 -10.75
N ILE A 101 8.24 5.38 -10.10
CA ILE A 101 7.63 6.58 -10.68
C ILE A 101 8.54 7.18 -11.76
N ALA A 102 9.86 7.04 -11.61
CA ALA A 102 10.83 7.61 -12.54
C ALA A 102 11.16 6.65 -13.70
N PRO A 103 10.87 7.04 -14.93
CA PRO A 103 11.30 6.29 -16.11
C PRO A 103 12.73 6.60 -16.53
N ASP A 104 13.37 7.57 -15.89
CA ASP A 104 14.65 8.08 -16.35
C ASP A 104 15.80 7.28 -15.73
N LEU A 105 16.57 6.62 -16.61
CA LEU A 105 17.79 5.92 -16.23
C LEU A 105 18.97 6.86 -15.99
N GLU A 106 18.76 8.18 -16.16
CA GLU A 106 19.75 9.20 -15.82
C GLU A 106 20.00 9.18 -14.32
N GLY A 107 21.26 9.01 -13.92
CA GLY A 107 21.64 8.87 -12.52
C GLY A 107 21.60 7.43 -11.97
N ALA A 108 21.21 6.46 -12.78
CA ALA A 108 21.30 5.06 -12.38
C ALA A 108 22.76 4.64 -12.18
N ARG A 109 23.06 4.08 -11.01
CA ARG A 109 24.37 3.49 -10.72
C ARG A 109 24.33 2.00 -11.03
N GLN A 110 25.23 1.54 -11.87
CA GLN A 110 25.41 0.11 -12.14
C GLN A 110 26.28 -0.51 -11.03
N ILE A 111 25.86 -1.67 -10.53
CA ILE A 111 26.57 -2.46 -9.53
C ILE A 111 26.78 -3.86 -10.13
N GLY A 112 28.01 -4.13 -10.56
CA GLY A 112 28.32 -5.33 -11.34
C GLY A 112 27.55 -5.33 -12.67
N ASP A 113 27.37 -6.51 -13.27
CA ASP A 113 26.73 -6.65 -14.58
C ASP A 113 25.19 -6.76 -14.50
N ASP A 114 24.65 -7.13 -13.34
CA ASP A 114 23.27 -7.56 -13.17
C ASP A 114 22.40 -6.57 -12.41
N TRP A 115 22.98 -5.54 -11.77
CA TRP A 115 22.22 -4.64 -10.90
C TRP A 115 22.33 -3.19 -11.33
N ARG A 116 21.21 -2.48 -11.18
CA ARG A 116 21.14 -1.02 -11.20
C ARG A 116 20.38 -0.50 -9.99
N VAL A 117 20.89 0.61 -9.44
CA VAL A 117 20.22 1.34 -8.38
C VAL A 117 19.93 2.75 -8.89
N MET A 118 18.68 3.14 -8.80
CA MET A 118 18.19 4.45 -9.24
C MET A 118 17.63 5.23 -8.07
N PRO A 119 18.01 6.48 -7.87
CA PRO A 119 17.29 7.38 -6.95
C PRO A 119 15.96 7.80 -7.60
N ASP A 120 14.90 7.80 -6.82
CA ASP A 120 13.57 8.32 -7.18
C ASP A 120 13.05 9.13 -5.98
N GLY A 121 13.49 10.39 -5.88
CA GLY A 121 13.26 11.22 -4.70
C GLY A 121 13.81 10.55 -3.42
N PRO A 122 12.98 10.33 -2.38
CA PRO A 122 13.38 9.64 -1.16
C PRO A 122 13.48 8.12 -1.32
N THR A 123 13.21 7.59 -2.51
CA THR A 123 13.16 6.15 -2.78
C THR A 123 14.39 5.72 -3.58
N HIS A 124 14.97 4.59 -3.21
CA HIS A 124 15.97 3.90 -4.03
C HIS A 124 15.33 2.69 -4.69
N VAL A 125 15.44 2.63 -6.01
CA VAL A 125 14.87 1.58 -6.86
C VAL A 125 15.95 0.63 -7.29
N TYR A 126 15.80 -0.65 -6.98
CA TYR A 126 16.74 -1.70 -7.32
C TYR A 126 16.22 -2.53 -8.48
N LEU A 127 16.95 -2.49 -9.58
CA LEU A 127 16.66 -3.26 -10.79
C LEU A 127 17.67 -4.39 -10.91
N ARG A 128 17.21 -5.55 -11.36
CA ARG A 128 18.07 -6.68 -11.73
C ARG A 128 17.86 -7.05 -13.17
N ARG A 129 18.95 -7.34 -13.86
CA ARG A 129 18.93 -7.90 -15.22
C ARG A 129 18.81 -9.42 -15.11
N ASP A 130 17.83 -9.98 -15.80
CA ASP A 130 17.76 -11.41 -16.03
C ASP A 130 18.39 -11.67 -17.41
N PRO A 131 19.51 -12.45 -17.51
CA PRO A 131 20.16 -12.73 -18.78
C PRO A 131 19.25 -13.41 -19.80
N HIS A 132 18.20 -14.08 -19.35
CA HIS A 132 17.29 -14.87 -20.20
C HIS A 132 15.98 -14.14 -20.53
N VAL A 133 15.68 -13.05 -19.85
CA VAL A 133 14.45 -12.27 -20.02
C VAL A 133 14.81 -10.80 -20.03
N ALA A 134 15.15 -10.24 -21.20
CA ALA A 134 15.31 -8.80 -21.32
C ALA A 134 14.02 -8.11 -20.89
N PRO A 135 14.03 -6.94 -20.36
CA PRO A 135 15.02 -6.01 -19.85
C PRO A 135 15.09 -6.00 -18.31
N TRP A 136 15.66 -4.96 -17.72
CA TRP A 136 15.75 -4.72 -16.28
C TRP A 136 14.41 -4.91 -15.56
N ARG A 137 14.41 -5.73 -14.49
CA ARG A 137 13.23 -6.00 -13.67
C ARG A 137 13.39 -5.32 -12.31
N LEU A 138 12.36 -4.64 -11.85
CA LEU A 138 12.27 -4.16 -10.48
C LEU A 138 12.27 -5.35 -9.51
N VAL A 139 13.17 -5.34 -8.53
CA VAL A 139 13.25 -6.39 -7.51
C VAL A 139 13.02 -5.85 -6.10
N ALA A 140 13.35 -4.59 -5.85
CA ALA A 140 13.10 -3.96 -4.56
C ALA A 140 13.03 -2.44 -4.68
N THR A 141 12.36 -1.82 -3.71
CA THR A 141 12.44 -0.40 -3.42
C THR A 141 12.77 -0.21 -1.95
N ILE A 142 13.60 0.80 -1.63
CA ILE A 142 13.86 1.23 -0.26
C ILE A 142 13.42 2.69 -0.17
N HIS A 143 12.53 2.96 0.75
CA HIS A 143 12.03 4.30 1.03
C HIS A 143 12.74 4.86 2.25
N SER A 144 13.54 5.89 2.05
CA SER A 144 14.20 6.60 3.14
C SER A 144 13.20 7.46 3.91
N PRO A 145 13.43 7.69 5.22
CA PRO A 145 12.55 8.52 6.01
C PRO A 145 12.47 9.93 5.43
N GLY A 146 11.27 10.37 5.14
CA GLY A 146 11.00 11.77 4.83
C GLY A 146 11.11 12.65 6.07
N THR A 147 10.85 13.95 5.91
CA THR A 147 10.79 14.92 7.01
C THR A 147 9.66 14.64 8.01
N SER A 148 8.73 13.75 7.67
CA SER A 148 7.54 13.38 8.46
C SER A 148 7.80 12.37 9.58
N GLY A 149 9.05 11.95 9.83
CA GLY A 149 9.38 11.00 10.91
C GLY A 149 8.99 9.54 10.61
N GLU A 150 8.57 9.26 9.39
CA GLU A 150 8.33 7.90 8.91
C GLU A 150 9.66 7.16 8.84
N GLY A 151 9.76 6.02 9.52
CA GLY A 151 10.97 5.20 9.48
C GLY A 151 11.19 4.60 8.10
N GLU A 152 12.44 4.29 7.77
CA GLU A 152 12.80 3.60 6.53
C GLU A 152 12.06 2.27 6.40
N TRP A 153 11.57 1.99 5.19
CA TRP A 153 10.92 0.72 4.86
C TRP A 153 11.27 0.29 3.44
N ARG A 154 11.05 -1.00 3.16
CA ARG A 154 11.35 -1.61 1.87
C ARG A 154 10.20 -2.45 1.36
N ALA A 155 10.10 -2.54 0.03
CA ALA A 155 9.30 -3.52 -0.66
C ALA A 155 10.19 -4.39 -1.55
N GLU A 156 10.00 -5.72 -1.50
CA GLU A 156 10.64 -6.68 -2.40
C GLU A 156 9.55 -7.32 -3.26
N TYR A 157 9.83 -7.49 -4.55
CA TYR A 157 8.87 -7.92 -5.56
C TYR A 157 9.24 -9.29 -6.12
N ARG A 158 8.27 -10.21 -6.14
CA ARG A 158 8.45 -11.59 -6.58
C ARG A 158 7.26 -12.09 -7.38
N ASP A 159 7.44 -13.25 -8.02
CA ASP A 159 6.37 -14.00 -8.69
C ASP A 159 5.65 -13.14 -9.74
N PHE A 160 6.42 -12.57 -10.67
CA PHE A 160 5.87 -11.68 -11.70
C PHE A 160 5.02 -12.44 -12.71
N GLN A 161 3.83 -11.92 -12.98
CA GLN A 161 2.92 -12.40 -14.00
C GLN A 161 2.41 -11.18 -14.79
N ASP A 162 2.48 -11.24 -16.10
CA ASP A 162 2.14 -10.13 -17.01
C ASP A 162 2.85 -8.81 -16.65
N GLY A 163 4.11 -8.91 -16.20
CA GLY A 163 4.93 -7.78 -15.81
C GLY A 163 4.60 -7.13 -14.46
N LEU A 164 3.63 -7.68 -13.71
CA LEU A 164 3.23 -7.21 -12.38
C LEU A 164 3.60 -8.24 -11.30
N PRO A 165 4.05 -7.79 -10.13
CA PRO A 165 4.34 -8.69 -9.02
C PRO A 165 3.06 -9.33 -8.48
N ARG A 166 3.13 -10.61 -8.15
CA ARG A 166 2.06 -11.32 -7.43
C ARG A 166 2.37 -11.51 -5.96
N THR A 167 3.62 -11.36 -5.58
CA THR A 167 4.05 -11.37 -4.18
C THR A 167 4.89 -10.13 -3.89
N ILE A 168 4.53 -9.42 -2.83
CA ILE A 168 5.26 -8.26 -2.32
C ILE A 168 5.60 -8.51 -0.86
N LEU A 169 6.88 -8.39 -0.50
CA LEU A 169 7.32 -8.40 0.88
C LEU A 169 7.55 -6.96 1.29
N LEU A 170 6.79 -6.48 2.28
CA LEU A 170 6.80 -5.10 2.75
C LEU A 170 7.24 -5.07 4.20
N ALA A 171 8.35 -4.42 4.50
CA ALA A 171 8.89 -4.43 5.86
C ALA A 171 9.52 -3.09 6.24
N SER A 172 9.36 -2.67 7.50
CA SER A 172 10.24 -1.66 8.10
C SER A 172 11.66 -2.25 8.24
N VAL A 173 12.68 -1.40 8.23
CA VAL A 173 14.09 -1.85 8.25
C VAL A 173 14.38 -2.76 9.45
N ASP A 174 13.88 -2.40 10.61
CA ASP A 174 14.02 -3.19 11.83
C ASP A 174 12.99 -4.34 11.95
N ARG A 175 12.04 -4.46 11.00
CA ARG A 175 10.92 -5.40 10.99
C ARG A 175 10.00 -5.36 12.23
N LYS A 176 10.19 -4.37 13.09
CA LYS A 176 9.42 -4.26 14.34
C LYS A 176 8.10 -3.53 14.13
N ARG A 177 8.10 -2.51 13.26
CA ARG A 177 6.87 -1.78 12.93
C ARG A 177 5.94 -2.64 12.10
N PHE A 178 6.45 -3.21 11.02
CA PHE A 178 5.73 -4.16 10.16
C PHE A 178 6.70 -5.08 9.40
N ASP A 179 6.24 -6.30 9.14
CA ASP A 179 6.86 -7.30 8.27
C ASP A 179 5.71 -8.11 7.65
N LEU A 180 5.36 -7.78 6.41
CA LEU A 180 4.15 -8.25 5.74
C LEU A 180 4.49 -8.93 4.42
N ARG A 181 3.78 -10.01 4.14
CA ARG A 181 3.69 -10.61 2.81
C ARG A 181 2.31 -10.34 2.24
N LEU A 182 2.29 -9.71 1.08
CA LEU A 182 1.11 -9.46 0.27
C LEU A 182 1.12 -10.44 -0.89
N ALA A 183 0.07 -11.25 -1.04
CA ALA A 183 -0.12 -12.10 -2.20
C ALA A 183 -1.33 -11.56 -2.99
N LEU A 184 -1.09 -11.14 -4.23
CA LEU A 184 -2.08 -10.51 -5.10
C LEU A 184 -2.72 -11.58 -6.00
N SER A 185 -4.04 -11.60 -6.04
CA SER A 185 -4.87 -12.42 -6.92
C SER A 185 -5.97 -11.57 -7.55
N GLN A 186 -6.62 -12.08 -8.57
CA GLN A 186 -7.69 -11.38 -9.30
C GLN A 186 -7.25 -9.95 -9.70
N VAL A 187 -6.06 -9.88 -10.30
CA VAL A 187 -5.47 -8.59 -10.66
C VAL A 187 -5.96 -8.16 -12.03
N ASP A 188 -6.72 -7.07 -12.05
CA ASP A 188 -7.16 -6.39 -13.26
C ASP A 188 -6.50 -5.03 -13.36
N ILE A 189 -6.02 -4.69 -14.56
CA ILE A 189 -5.39 -3.38 -14.84
C ILE A 189 -6.16 -2.65 -15.93
N ASN A 190 -6.13 -1.32 -15.84
CA ASN A 190 -6.74 -0.44 -16.82
C ASN A 190 -8.25 -0.67 -17.04
N THR A 191 -8.90 -1.33 -16.09
CA THR A 191 -10.35 -1.40 -16.03
C THR A 191 -10.92 -0.06 -15.57
N THR A 192 -12.08 0.30 -16.06
CA THR A 192 -12.76 1.55 -15.65
C THR A 192 -13.21 1.43 -14.19
N LEU A 193 -12.53 2.16 -13.32
CA LEU A 193 -13.00 2.36 -11.94
C LEU A 193 -13.72 3.71 -11.89
N GLY A 194 -15.03 3.67 -11.77
CA GLY A 194 -15.86 4.88 -11.68
C GLY A 194 -15.53 5.71 -10.42
N PRO A 195 -15.88 6.99 -10.40
CA PRO A 195 -15.61 7.87 -9.24
C PRO A 195 -16.25 7.34 -7.95
N ASP A 196 -17.35 6.59 -8.05
CA ASP A 196 -18.06 6.01 -6.91
C ASP A 196 -17.25 4.93 -6.17
N VAL A 197 -16.31 4.27 -6.87
CA VAL A 197 -15.40 3.31 -6.23
C VAL A 197 -14.60 3.97 -5.13
N PHE A 198 -14.21 5.24 -5.30
CA PHE A 198 -13.37 5.99 -4.37
C PHE A 198 -14.20 6.89 -3.45
N THR A 199 -15.43 6.54 -3.20
CA THR A 199 -16.32 7.15 -2.20
C THR A 199 -16.84 6.09 -1.25
N VAL A 200 -17.29 6.51 -0.07
CA VAL A 200 -17.97 5.64 0.89
C VAL A 200 -19.24 6.34 1.36
N GLN A 201 -20.34 5.60 1.45
CA GLN A 201 -21.56 6.11 2.06
C GLN A 201 -21.44 5.98 3.57
N ILE A 202 -21.46 7.12 4.25
CA ILE A 202 -21.33 7.18 5.70
C ILE A 202 -22.75 7.04 6.30
N PRO A 203 -23.01 6.04 7.16
CA PRO A 203 -24.26 5.94 7.88
C PRO A 203 -24.51 7.19 8.74
N ARG A 204 -25.76 7.61 8.85
CA ARG A 204 -26.12 8.77 9.70
C ARG A 204 -25.86 8.51 11.18
N SER A 205 -25.84 7.24 11.59
CA SER A 205 -25.54 6.79 12.95
C SER A 205 -24.06 6.80 13.28
N ALA A 206 -23.18 6.84 12.27
CA ALA A 206 -21.74 6.68 12.50
C ALA A 206 -21.16 7.82 13.32
N ASP A 207 -20.55 7.48 14.45
CA ASP A 207 -19.82 8.41 15.31
C ASP A 207 -18.55 8.89 14.62
N ARG A 208 -18.35 10.22 14.56
CA ARG A 208 -17.13 10.81 14.02
C ARG A 208 -16.01 10.72 15.02
N ILE A 209 -14.88 10.17 14.58
CA ILE A 209 -13.68 10.03 15.42
C ILE A 209 -12.49 10.75 14.81
N THR A 210 -11.57 11.13 15.66
CA THR A 210 -10.28 11.71 15.31
C THR A 210 -9.22 10.63 15.06
N LEU A 211 -8.12 11.03 14.44
CA LEU A 211 -6.97 10.14 14.25
C LEU A 211 -6.36 9.66 15.57
N ASP A 212 -6.36 10.53 16.58
CA ASP A 212 -5.80 10.19 17.89
C ASP A 212 -6.67 9.17 18.62
N GLU A 213 -7.99 9.32 18.57
CA GLU A 213 -8.93 8.30 19.10
C GLU A 213 -8.78 6.95 18.39
N LEU A 214 -8.52 6.97 17.07
CA LEU A 214 -8.26 5.74 16.32
C LEU A 214 -6.97 5.06 16.80
N LYS A 215 -5.89 5.84 17.04
CA LYS A 215 -4.62 5.33 17.56
C LYS A 215 -4.75 4.79 18.98
N ASP A 216 -5.48 5.49 19.85
CA ASP A 216 -5.70 5.11 21.25
C ASP A 216 -6.52 3.84 21.36
N ALA A 217 -7.56 3.68 20.55
CA ALA A 217 -8.34 2.44 20.48
C ALA A 217 -7.46 1.23 20.14
N ARG A 218 -6.48 1.43 19.25
CA ARG A 218 -5.50 0.39 18.92
C ARG A 218 -4.47 0.14 20.03
N ALA A 219 -4.06 1.17 20.74
CA ALA A 219 -3.14 1.05 21.87
C ALA A 219 -3.80 0.39 23.07
N GLY A 220 -5.09 0.66 23.34
CA GLY A 220 -5.88 0.04 24.41
C GLY A 220 -6.05 -1.48 24.25
N VAL A 221 -6.20 -1.94 23.01
CA VAL A 221 -6.21 -3.39 22.68
C VAL A 221 -4.84 -4.05 22.92
N ARG A 222 -3.76 -3.29 23.19
CA ARG A 222 -2.43 -3.83 23.57
C ARG A 222 -2.32 -4.21 25.05
N LYS A 223 -3.27 -3.82 25.92
CA LYS A 223 -3.18 -3.98 27.39
C LYS A 223 -4.05 -5.11 27.97
N ASN A 224 -4.81 -5.82 27.14
CA ASN A 224 -5.64 -6.98 27.56
C ASN A 224 -5.11 -8.30 27.01
#